data_0889346fc490f0a7f262d374910c87c6
#
_entry.id   0889346fc490f0a7f262d374910c87c6
#
_cell.length_a   1.000
_cell.length_b   1.000
_cell.length_c   1.000
_cell.angle_alpha   90.00
_cell.angle_beta   90.00
_cell.angle_gamma   90.00
#
_symmetry.space_group_name_H-M   'P 1'
#
loop_
_entity.id
_entity.type
_entity.pdbx_description
1 polymer ?
#
loop_
_entity_poly.entity_id
_entity_poly.type
_entity_poly.pdbx_seq_one_letter_code
_entity_poly.pdbx_strand_id
1 'polypeptide(L)'
;MSRHGDVLPFDWLARPYDLVMPAADGAAVAAGLDRAERPVERGLDVGGGGGRAARSVSGIDWTVVDAARGMLDVAGRHGLPTVQGDAATLPIRDGSVDAVVFLDSWHHVGRQRSAIEEAARVLRPGGVLVVREFDPSTIRGRGLVLGEHLIGFDSSFLTPDSLATLAEDSGLDADVPDRGFVYTVTATKPDGT
;
A
#
# COMPACT_ATOMS: atom_id res chain seq x y z
N MET A 1 20.13 -8.94 7.81
CA MET A 1 19.12 -8.33 6.92
C MET A 1 17.84 -9.13 7.09
N SER A 2 16.85 -8.59 7.76
CA SER A 2 15.56 -9.24 7.98
C SER A 2 14.83 -9.41 6.65
N ARG A 3 14.42 -10.64 6.30
CA ARG A 3 13.70 -10.93 5.06
C ARG A 3 12.21 -10.54 5.11
N HIS A 4 11.72 -10.04 6.24
CA HIS A 4 10.29 -9.88 6.53
C HIS A 4 9.89 -8.46 6.98
N GLY A 5 10.72 -7.43 6.78
CA GLY A 5 10.40 -6.09 7.23
C GLY A 5 10.13 -6.02 8.75
N ASP A 6 9.35 -5.03 9.18
CA ASP A 6 9.09 -4.71 10.59
C ASP A 6 7.86 -5.45 11.17
N VAL A 7 7.63 -6.74 10.81
CA VAL A 7 6.40 -7.48 11.16
C VAL A 7 6.19 -7.65 12.67
N LEU A 8 7.25 -7.95 13.43
CA LEU A 8 7.13 -8.29 14.86
C LEU A 8 6.57 -7.15 15.75
N PRO A 9 6.97 -5.88 15.61
CA PRO A 9 6.37 -4.80 16.36
C PRO A 9 4.86 -4.63 16.08
N PHE A 10 4.43 -4.81 14.84
CA PHE A 10 3.03 -4.66 14.44
C PHE A 10 2.12 -5.77 14.97
N ASP A 11 2.62 -6.98 15.19
CA ASP A 11 1.84 -8.05 15.82
C ASP A 11 1.42 -7.70 17.27
N TRP A 12 2.31 -7.05 18.02
CA TRP A 12 2.06 -6.74 19.45
C TRP A 12 1.36 -5.40 19.67
N LEU A 13 1.59 -4.44 18.78
CA LEU A 13 1.09 -3.07 18.88
C LEU A 13 -0.15 -2.81 18.00
N ALA A 14 -0.70 -3.83 17.34
CA ALA A 14 -1.80 -3.69 16.37
C ALA A 14 -2.99 -2.90 16.91
N ARG A 15 -3.48 -3.21 18.12
CA ARG A 15 -4.63 -2.52 18.72
C ARG A 15 -4.35 -1.06 19.09
N PRO A 16 -3.28 -0.73 19.86
CA PRO A 16 -2.98 0.65 20.16
C PRO A 16 -2.62 1.46 18.89
N TYR A 17 -2.00 0.83 17.90
CA TYR A 17 -1.70 1.46 16.63
C TYR A 17 -2.97 1.89 15.87
N ASP A 18 -3.95 0.99 15.69
CA ASP A 18 -5.23 1.32 15.02
C ASP A 18 -6.02 2.42 15.74
N LEU A 19 -5.91 2.50 17.08
CA LEU A 19 -6.59 3.52 17.88
C LEU A 19 -5.94 4.90 17.76
N VAL A 20 -4.61 4.96 17.58
CA VAL A 20 -3.84 6.23 17.57
C VAL A 20 -3.68 6.78 16.16
N MET A 21 -3.66 5.92 15.15
CA MET A 21 -3.52 6.36 13.76
C MET A 21 -4.75 7.12 13.28
N PRO A 22 -4.57 8.27 12.64
CA PRO A 22 -5.68 9.03 12.09
C PRO A 22 -6.44 8.23 11.04
N ALA A 23 -7.72 8.56 10.84
CA ALA A 23 -8.50 8.01 9.74
C ALA A 23 -7.77 8.25 8.40
N ALA A 24 -7.91 7.30 7.48
CA ALA A 24 -7.38 7.46 6.13
C ALA A 24 -8.06 8.65 5.43
N ASP A 25 -7.30 9.36 4.59
CA ASP A 25 -7.87 10.34 3.66
C ASP A 25 -8.56 9.60 2.51
N GLY A 26 -9.83 9.24 2.74
CA GLY A 26 -10.64 8.49 1.78
C GLY A 26 -10.83 9.23 0.45
N ALA A 27 -10.83 10.57 0.45
CA ALA A 27 -10.93 11.34 -0.78
C ALA A 27 -9.67 11.18 -1.64
N ALA A 28 -8.50 11.20 -1.03
CA ALA A 28 -7.25 10.97 -1.76
C ALA A 28 -7.13 9.53 -2.27
N VAL A 29 -7.56 8.54 -1.49
CA VAL A 29 -7.60 7.14 -1.96
C VAL A 29 -8.57 7.01 -3.13
N ALA A 30 -9.79 7.55 -3.03
CA ALA A 30 -10.79 7.52 -4.09
C ALA A 30 -10.27 8.20 -5.38
N ALA A 31 -9.65 9.38 -5.27
CA ALA A 31 -9.05 10.07 -6.41
C ALA A 31 -7.93 9.24 -7.09
N GLY A 32 -7.17 8.46 -6.32
CA GLY A 32 -6.21 7.52 -6.87
C GLY A 32 -6.90 6.36 -7.62
N LEU A 33 -7.99 5.83 -7.08
CA LEU A 33 -8.77 4.76 -7.70
C LEU A 33 -9.47 5.21 -8.99
N ASP A 34 -9.88 6.48 -9.08
CA ASP A 34 -10.49 7.07 -10.29
C ASP A 34 -9.55 7.08 -11.51
N ARG A 35 -8.25 6.80 -11.31
CA ARG A 35 -7.27 6.63 -12.41
C ARG A 35 -7.37 5.27 -13.09
N ALA A 36 -8.12 4.32 -12.54
CA ALA A 36 -8.37 3.05 -13.21
C ALA A 36 -9.12 3.27 -14.53
N GLU A 37 -8.73 2.53 -15.57
CA GLU A 37 -9.37 2.53 -16.90
C GLU A 37 -10.53 1.54 -17.00
N ARG A 38 -10.94 1.01 -15.84
CA ARG A 38 -12.02 0.06 -15.67
C ARG A 38 -12.78 0.30 -14.37
N PRO A 39 -14.02 -0.16 -14.21
CA PRO A 39 -14.70 -0.13 -12.91
C PRO A 39 -13.90 -0.88 -11.84
N VAL A 40 -13.74 -0.26 -10.69
CA VAL A 40 -13.05 -0.88 -9.54
C VAL A 40 -14.10 -1.59 -8.68
N GLU A 41 -14.20 -2.91 -8.85
CA GLU A 41 -15.11 -3.76 -8.08
C GLU A 41 -14.38 -4.51 -6.97
N ARG A 42 -13.11 -4.90 -7.19
CA ARG A 42 -12.28 -5.67 -6.25
C ARG A 42 -10.98 -4.98 -5.97
N GLY A 43 -10.72 -4.71 -4.69
CA GLY A 43 -9.51 -4.04 -4.23
C GLY A 43 -8.70 -4.85 -3.21
N LEU A 44 -7.40 -4.68 -3.23
CA LEU A 44 -6.48 -5.14 -2.18
C LEU A 44 -5.95 -3.94 -1.40
N ASP A 45 -6.04 -4.02 -0.08
CA ASP A 45 -5.36 -3.10 0.86
C ASP A 45 -4.13 -3.84 1.38
N VAL A 46 -2.95 -3.60 0.75
CA VAL A 46 -1.71 -4.35 1.00
C VAL A 46 -0.84 -3.62 2.02
N GLY A 47 -0.39 -4.35 3.05
CA GLY A 47 0.13 -3.74 4.26
C GLY A 47 -0.96 -2.94 4.98
N GLY A 48 -2.22 -3.33 4.76
CA GLY A 48 -3.39 -2.54 5.15
C GLY A 48 -3.67 -2.54 6.65
N GLY A 49 -2.98 -3.36 7.42
CA GLY A 49 -3.12 -3.41 8.86
C GLY A 49 -4.56 -3.65 9.30
N GLY A 50 -5.16 -2.69 10.00
CA GLY A 50 -6.58 -2.70 10.40
C GLY A 50 -7.56 -2.39 9.26
N GLY A 51 -7.10 -2.29 8.01
CA GLY A 51 -7.94 -2.01 6.84
C GLY A 51 -8.28 -0.53 6.69
N ARG A 52 -7.33 0.37 6.93
CA ARG A 52 -7.58 1.83 6.90
C ARG A 52 -8.00 2.31 5.50
N ALA A 53 -7.33 1.87 4.43
CA ALA A 53 -7.72 2.21 3.07
C ALA A 53 -9.05 1.55 2.70
N ALA A 54 -9.22 0.27 2.98
CA ALA A 54 -10.45 -0.47 2.70
C ALA A 54 -11.69 0.14 3.36
N ARG A 55 -11.56 0.62 4.60
CA ARG A 55 -12.67 1.28 5.33
C ARG A 55 -12.97 2.70 4.85
N SER A 56 -12.04 3.34 4.15
CA SER A 56 -12.17 4.73 3.73
C SER A 56 -12.97 4.92 2.44
N VAL A 57 -13.08 3.88 1.61
CA VAL A 57 -13.81 3.90 0.33
C VAL A 57 -14.81 2.76 0.27
N SER A 58 -16.10 3.11 0.15
CA SER A 58 -17.21 2.14 0.06
C SER A 58 -17.48 1.71 -1.38
N GLY A 59 -18.23 0.62 -1.54
CA GLY A 59 -18.68 0.13 -2.85
C GLY A 59 -17.68 -0.75 -3.58
N ILE A 60 -16.59 -1.14 -2.93
CA ILE A 60 -15.55 -2.03 -3.45
C ILE A 60 -15.45 -3.26 -2.55
N ASP A 61 -15.32 -4.44 -3.13
CA ASP A 61 -15.04 -5.68 -2.42
C ASP A 61 -13.57 -5.72 -2.03
N TRP A 62 -13.26 -5.21 -0.84
CA TRP A 62 -11.91 -5.16 -0.33
C TRP A 62 -11.45 -6.46 0.31
N THR A 63 -10.17 -6.79 0.11
CA THR A 63 -9.43 -7.78 0.90
C THR A 63 -8.18 -7.12 1.47
N VAL A 64 -7.99 -7.23 2.78
CA VAL A 64 -6.78 -6.73 3.46
C VAL A 64 -5.71 -7.81 3.42
N VAL A 65 -4.52 -7.46 2.92
CA VAL A 65 -3.35 -8.33 2.93
C VAL A 65 -2.30 -7.73 3.85
N ASP A 66 -1.84 -8.47 4.83
CA ASP A 66 -0.79 -8.03 5.75
C ASP A 66 0.09 -9.20 6.19
N ALA A 67 1.35 -8.95 6.49
CA ALA A 67 2.25 -9.96 7.03
C ALA A 67 2.01 -10.20 8.52
N ALA A 68 1.58 -9.17 9.27
CA ALA A 68 1.33 -9.20 10.70
C ALA A 68 -0.07 -9.73 11.01
N ARG A 69 -0.14 -10.91 11.65
CA ARG A 69 -1.42 -11.52 12.01
C ARG A 69 -2.24 -10.68 12.98
N GLY A 70 -1.57 -10.02 13.94
CA GLY A 70 -2.25 -9.13 14.90
C GLY A 70 -3.00 -7.99 14.21
N MET A 71 -2.46 -7.45 13.12
CA MET A 71 -3.11 -6.43 12.31
C MET A 71 -4.32 -6.97 11.57
N LEU A 72 -4.24 -8.17 10.98
CA LEU A 72 -5.37 -8.83 10.32
C LEU A 72 -6.52 -9.16 11.29
N ASP A 73 -6.20 -9.50 12.55
CA ASP A 73 -7.22 -9.70 13.59
C ASP A 73 -7.99 -8.39 13.88
N VAL A 74 -7.35 -7.22 13.72
CA VAL A 74 -8.03 -5.92 13.81
C VAL A 74 -8.94 -5.71 12.60
N ALA A 75 -8.44 -5.90 11.37
CA ALA A 75 -9.23 -5.79 10.15
C ALA A 75 -10.46 -6.72 10.16
N GLY A 76 -10.29 -7.97 10.62
CA GLY A 76 -11.37 -8.93 10.76
C GLY A 76 -12.47 -8.48 11.73
N ARG A 77 -12.14 -7.75 12.81
CA ARG A 77 -13.14 -7.15 13.71
C ARG A 77 -13.96 -6.03 13.06
N HIS A 78 -13.40 -5.40 12.05
CA HIS A 78 -14.11 -4.44 11.20
C HIS A 78 -14.93 -5.11 10.09
N GLY A 79 -14.97 -6.45 10.05
CA GLY A 79 -15.74 -7.23 9.08
C GLY A 79 -15.08 -7.34 7.70
N LEU A 80 -13.78 -7.01 7.59
CA LEU A 80 -13.07 -7.09 6.33
C LEU A 80 -12.52 -8.51 6.09
N PRO A 81 -12.62 -9.05 4.87
CA PRO A 81 -11.87 -10.22 4.45
C PRO A 81 -10.36 -9.98 4.59
N THR A 82 -9.64 -10.97 5.14
CA THR A 82 -8.20 -10.87 5.41
C THR A 82 -7.43 -12.03 4.84
N VAL A 83 -6.22 -11.76 4.36
CA VAL A 83 -5.27 -12.75 3.86
C VAL A 83 -3.90 -12.44 4.45
N GLN A 84 -3.27 -13.40 5.14
CA GLN A 84 -1.90 -13.22 5.59
C GLN A 84 -0.94 -13.46 4.41
N GLY A 85 -0.08 -12.49 4.12
CA GLY A 85 0.86 -12.57 3.00
C GLY A 85 1.93 -11.50 3.04
N ASP A 86 3.04 -11.77 2.34
CA ASP A 86 4.11 -10.81 2.07
C ASP A 86 3.77 -10.06 0.77
N ALA A 87 3.85 -8.73 0.79
CA ALA A 87 3.60 -7.88 -0.38
C ALA A 87 4.45 -8.26 -1.61
N ALA A 88 5.64 -8.78 -1.38
CA ALA A 88 6.56 -9.21 -2.43
C ALA A 88 6.32 -10.66 -2.94
N THR A 89 5.28 -11.34 -2.42
CA THR A 89 4.81 -12.67 -2.87
C THR A 89 3.35 -12.84 -2.49
N LEU A 90 2.47 -12.08 -3.16
CA LEU A 90 1.05 -12.04 -2.83
C LEU A 90 0.37 -13.41 -3.11
N PRO A 91 -0.35 -14.00 -2.15
CA PRO A 91 -1.10 -15.24 -2.36
C PRO A 91 -2.42 -14.98 -3.09
N ILE A 92 -2.36 -14.20 -4.15
CA ILE A 92 -3.49 -13.72 -4.96
C ILE A 92 -3.25 -14.14 -6.41
N ARG A 93 -4.31 -14.50 -7.11
CA ARG A 93 -4.23 -14.93 -8.52
C ARG A 93 -3.85 -13.77 -9.44
N ASP A 94 -3.17 -14.09 -10.55
CA ASP A 94 -2.87 -13.15 -11.63
C ASP A 94 -4.17 -12.55 -12.18
N GLY A 95 -4.16 -11.25 -12.47
CA GLY A 95 -5.26 -10.56 -13.13
C GLY A 95 -6.62 -10.77 -12.46
N SER A 96 -6.70 -10.73 -11.14
CA SER A 96 -7.93 -11.03 -10.39
C SER A 96 -8.55 -9.84 -9.67
N VAL A 97 -7.82 -8.72 -9.56
CA VAL A 97 -8.28 -7.50 -8.87
C VAL A 97 -8.19 -6.28 -9.77
N ASP A 98 -8.97 -5.26 -9.45
CA ASP A 98 -9.07 -4.02 -10.21
C ASP A 98 -8.22 -2.90 -9.58
N ALA A 99 -7.93 -3.01 -8.28
CA ALA A 99 -7.10 -2.06 -7.56
C ALA A 99 -6.20 -2.74 -6.54
N VAL A 100 -4.99 -2.18 -6.36
CA VAL A 100 -4.06 -2.47 -5.27
C VAL A 100 -3.72 -1.15 -4.59
N VAL A 101 -3.86 -1.08 -3.27
CA VAL A 101 -3.57 0.13 -2.49
C VAL A 101 -2.53 -0.18 -1.43
N PHE A 102 -1.53 0.68 -1.31
CA PHE A 102 -0.62 0.78 -0.18
C PHE A 102 -0.84 2.16 0.47
N LEU A 103 -1.27 2.19 1.73
CA LEU A 103 -1.51 3.41 2.48
C LEU A 103 -0.62 3.47 3.72
N ASP A 104 0.34 4.40 3.74
CA ASP A 104 1.29 4.58 4.85
C ASP A 104 1.99 3.28 5.28
N SER A 105 2.29 2.40 4.33
CA SER A 105 2.83 1.05 4.59
C SER A 105 3.99 0.68 3.67
N TRP A 106 4.17 1.42 2.58
CA TRP A 106 5.17 1.12 1.56
C TRP A 106 6.60 1.11 2.11
N HIS A 107 6.94 2.04 3.00
CA HIS A 107 8.27 2.15 3.60
C HIS A 107 8.67 0.95 4.49
N HIS A 108 7.70 0.14 4.92
CA HIS A 108 7.94 -1.13 5.64
C HIS A 108 8.13 -2.33 4.71
N VAL A 109 7.93 -2.17 3.40
CA VAL A 109 8.11 -3.27 2.45
C VAL A 109 9.60 -3.49 2.16
N GLY A 110 10.15 -4.60 2.62
CA GLY A 110 11.59 -4.88 2.50
C GLY A 110 12.05 -5.19 1.06
N ARG A 111 11.15 -5.69 0.18
CA ARG A 111 11.43 -6.03 -1.21
C ARG A 111 10.52 -5.24 -2.16
N GLN A 112 10.70 -3.93 -2.20
CA GLN A 112 9.81 -3.00 -2.88
C GLN A 112 9.64 -3.28 -4.37
N ARG A 113 10.72 -3.62 -5.11
CA ARG A 113 10.61 -4.00 -6.53
C ARG A 113 9.70 -5.23 -6.72
N SER A 114 9.91 -6.27 -5.95
CA SER A 114 9.05 -7.47 -6.04
C SER A 114 7.60 -7.17 -5.67
N ALA A 115 7.35 -6.24 -4.75
CA ALA A 115 5.99 -5.85 -4.37
C ALA A 115 5.26 -5.09 -5.50
N ILE A 116 5.96 -4.24 -6.26
CA ILE A 116 5.38 -3.62 -7.47
C ILE A 116 5.10 -4.68 -8.55
N GLU A 117 6.06 -5.58 -8.79
CA GLU A 117 5.89 -6.69 -9.76
C GLU A 117 4.68 -7.56 -9.39
N GLU A 118 4.49 -7.86 -8.10
CA GLU A 118 3.32 -8.59 -7.62
C GLU A 118 2.02 -7.79 -7.75
N ALA A 119 2.03 -6.48 -7.45
CA ALA A 119 0.89 -5.61 -7.69
C ALA A 119 0.51 -5.60 -9.19
N ALA A 120 1.50 -5.44 -10.08
CA ALA A 120 1.29 -5.51 -11.53
C ALA A 120 0.74 -6.87 -11.98
N ARG A 121 1.23 -7.98 -11.38
CA ARG A 121 0.77 -9.34 -11.70
C ARG A 121 -0.70 -9.55 -11.34
N VAL A 122 -1.11 -9.16 -10.13
CA VAL A 122 -2.48 -9.40 -9.64
C VAL A 122 -3.52 -8.47 -10.23
N LEU A 123 -3.11 -7.28 -10.69
CA LEU A 123 -3.98 -6.33 -11.38
C LEU A 123 -4.46 -6.89 -12.72
N ARG A 124 -5.72 -6.67 -13.02
CA ARG A 124 -6.29 -6.81 -14.36
C ARG A 124 -5.79 -5.67 -15.27
N PRO A 125 -5.76 -5.87 -16.60
CA PRO A 125 -5.58 -4.77 -17.53
C PRO A 125 -6.56 -3.63 -17.25
N GLY A 126 -6.11 -2.38 -17.31
CA GLY A 126 -6.87 -1.19 -16.91
C GLY A 126 -7.05 -1.01 -15.40
N GLY A 127 -6.55 -1.93 -14.57
CA GLY A 127 -6.56 -1.79 -13.11
C GLY A 127 -5.48 -0.83 -12.61
N VAL A 128 -5.59 -0.35 -11.38
CA VAL A 128 -4.74 0.70 -10.80
C VAL A 128 -4.03 0.26 -9.52
N LEU A 129 -2.75 0.58 -9.44
CA LEU A 129 -1.97 0.62 -8.21
C LEU A 129 -2.04 2.05 -7.65
N VAL A 130 -2.32 2.19 -6.36
CA VAL A 130 -2.28 3.46 -5.61
C VAL A 130 -1.33 3.30 -4.44
N VAL A 131 -0.27 4.10 -4.39
CA VAL A 131 0.65 4.16 -3.25
C VAL A 131 0.61 5.57 -2.67
N ARG A 132 0.13 5.70 -1.43
CA ARG A 132 0.13 6.97 -0.70
C ARG A 132 1.13 6.87 0.45
N GLU A 133 2.13 7.77 0.45
CA GLU A 133 3.32 7.62 1.27
C GLU A 133 3.94 8.97 1.65
N PHE A 134 4.90 8.96 2.58
CA PHE A 134 5.63 10.14 3.05
C PHE A 134 6.88 10.41 2.22
N ASP A 135 7.05 11.67 1.77
CA ASP A 135 8.21 12.09 0.98
C ASP A 135 9.42 12.36 1.91
N PRO A 136 10.48 11.51 1.85
CA PRO A 136 11.68 11.65 2.66
C PRO A 136 12.52 12.88 2.27
N SER A 137 12.27 13.52 1.14
CA SER A 137 13.00 14.71 0.70
C SER A 137 12.54 15.98 1.43
N THR A 138 11.33 15.99 1.97
CA THR A 138 10.77 17.11 2.74
C THR A 138 11.39 17.22 4.14
N ILE A 139 11.33 18.39 4.76
CA ILE A 139 11.83 18.60 6.13
C ILE A 139 11.12 17.68 7.13
N ARG A 140 9.78 17.55 7.00
CA ARG A 140 8.97 16.67 7.86
C ARG A 140 9.27 15.20 7.60
N GLY A 141 9.45 14.81 6.32
CA GLY A 141 9.83 13.45 5.95
C GLY A 141 11.19 13.04 6.50
N ARG A 142 12.18 13.91 6.45
CA ARG A 142 13.50 13.65 7.09
C ARG A 142 13.38 13.43 8.59
N GLY A 143 12.52 14.20 9.25
CA GLY A 143 12.22 14.01 10.68
C GLY A 143 11.57 12.66 10.96
N LEU A 144 10.62 12.24 10.12
CA LEU A 144 9.97 10.93 10.23
C LEU A 144 10.96 9.79 10.04
N VAL A 145 11.76 9.82 8.96
CA VAL A 145 12.82 8.83 8.67
C VAL A 145 13.76 8.67 9.85
N LEU A 146 14.23 9.80 10.41
CA LEU A 146 15.12 9.79 11.59
C LEU A 146 14.41 9.19 12.81
N GLY A 147 13.13 9.55 13.03
CA GLY A 147 12.33 9.03 14.14
C GLY A 147 12.16 7.52 14.07
N GLU A 148 11.82 6.97 12.91
CA GLU A 148 11.66 5.54 12.73
C GLU A 148 12.95 4.75 12.94
N HIS A 149 14.08 5.24 12.40
CA HIS A 149 15.38 4.62 12.66
C HIS A 149 15.76 4.64 14.13
N LEU A 150 15.44 5.71 14.88
CA LEU A 150 15.72 5.79 16.31
C LEU A 150 14.92 4.80 17.16
N ILE A 151 13.71 4.44 16.73
CA ILE A 151 12.86 3.43 17.40
C ILE A 151 13.10 2.01 16.84
N GLY A 152 14.03 1.85 15.88
CA GLY A 152 14.52 0.56 15.42
C GLY A 152 13.75 -0.04 14.24
N PHE A 153 12.95 0.73 13.50
CA PHE A 153 12.37 0.28 12.24
C PHE A 153 13.42 0.30 11.11
N ASP A 154 13.39 -0.73 10.25
CA ASP A 154 14.22 -0.84 9.03
C ASP A 154 13.45 -0.30 7.81
N SER A 155 12.92 0.91 7.95
CA SER A 155 12.06 1.55 6.96
C SER A 155 12.86 2.10 5.77
N SER A 156 12.34 1.89 4.56
CA SER A 156 12.94 2.36 3.31
C SER A 156 11.96 3.25 2.54
N PHE A 157 12.13 4.55 2.67
CA PHE A 157 11.30 5.55 1.99
C PHE A 157 11.82 5.85 0.60
N LEU A 158 10.91 5.94 -0.39
CA LEU A 158 11.20 6.44 -1.73
C LEU A 158 10.65 7.85 -1.92
N THR A 159 11.29 8.63 -2.79
CA THR A 159 10.69 9.86 -3.29
C THR A 159 9.58 9.54 -4.29
N PRO A 160 8.61 10.46 -4.53
CA PRO A 160 7.54 10.23 -5.51
C PRO A 160 8.09 9.83 -6.89
N ASP A 161 9.14 10.50 -7.38
CA ASP A 161 9.73 10.19 -8.69
C ASP A 161 10.41 8.81 -8.72
N SER A 162 11.09 8.43 -7.64
CA SER A 162 11.72 7.10 -7.55
C SER A 162 10.69 5.97 -7.52
N LEU A 163 9.56 6.19 -6.85
CA LEU A 163 8.47 5.22 -6.80
C LEU A 163 7.75 5.13 -8.16
N ALA A 164 7.49 6.25 -8.83
CA ALA A 164 6.91 6.25 -10.18
C ALA A 164 7.81 5.50 -11.16
N THR A 165 9.12 5.79 -11.19
CA THR A 165 10.08 5.06 -12.02
C THR A 165 10.08 3.56 -11.73
N LEU A 166 9.98 3.17 -10.44
CA LEU A 166 9.92 1.75 -10.06
C LEU A 166 8.66 1.06 -10.61
N ALA A 167 7.53 1.77 -10.65
CA ALA A 167 6.28 1.28 -11.25
C ALA A 167 6.39 1.16 -12.77
N GLU A 168 6.97 2.16 -13.45
CA GLU A 168 7.23 2.13 -14.89
C GLU A 168 8.16 1.00 -15.30
N ASP A 169 9.26 0.78 -14.56
CA ASP A 169 10.17 -0.35 -14.74
C ASP A 169 9.48 -1.71 -14.63
N SER A 170 8.33 -1.76 -13.95
CA SER A 170 7.52 -2.97 -13.75
C SER A 170 6.36 -3.09 -14.75
N GLY A 171 6.33 -2.24 -15.78
CA GLY A 171 5.37 -2.28 -16.87
C GLY A 171 4.02 -1.61 -16.57
N LEU A 172 3.97 -0.70 -15.62
CA LEU A 172 2.79 0.11 -15.31
C LEU A 172 2.97 1.54 -15.85
N ASP A 173 1.87 2.21 -16.20
CA ASP A 173 1.87 3.62 -16.57
C ASP A 173 1.67 4.47 -15.32
N ALA A 174 2.76 5.10 -14.84
CA ALA A 174 2.78 5.81 -13.57
C ALA A 174 2.54 7.33 -13.72
N ASP A 175 1.87 7.90 -12.70
CA ASP A 175 1.65 9.34 -12.53
C ASP A 175 1.79 9.73 -11.05
N VAL A 176 2.12 10.99 -10.79
CA VAL A 176 2.23 11.58 -9.44
C VAL A 176 1.24 12.72 -9.32
N PRO A 177 -0.05 12.42 -9.01
CA PRO A 177 -1.11 13.42 -9.00
C PRO A 177 -0.99 14.47 -7.90
N ASP A 178 -0.35 14.13 -6.79
CA ASP A 178 -0.09 15.09 -5.71
C ASP A 178 1.34 14.94 -5.15
N ARG A 179 1.87 16.05 -4.62
CA ARG A 179 3.20 16.13 -4.05
C ARG A 179 3.16 16.96 -2.78
N GLY A 180 3.92 16.54 -1.77
CA GLY A 180 4.00 17.24 -0.49
C GLY A 180 4.69 16.38 0.54
N PHE A 181 4.44 16.64 1.83
CA PHE A 181 4.90 15.74 2.89
C PHE A 181 4.30 14.34 2.76
N VAL A 182 3.04 14.26 2.37
CA VAL A 182 2.39 13.05 1.88
C VAL A 182 2.22 13.21 0.38
N TYR A 183 2.51 12.17 -0.39
CA TYR A 183 2.33 12.13 -1.82
C TYR A 183 1.56 10.89 -2.25
N THR A 184 1.05 10.91 -3.47
CA THR A 184 0.41 9.73 -4.09
C THR A 184 1.11 9.43 -5.41
N VAL A 185 1.42 8.16 -5.63
CA VAL A 185 1.73 7.61 -6.96
C VAL A 185 0.57 6.72 -7.36
N THR A 186 0.05 6.93 -8.55
CA THR A 186 -0.90 6.04 -9.21
C THR A 186 -0.22 5.39 -10.40
N ALA A 187 -0.47 4.11 -10.64
CA ALA A 187 0.10 3.44 -11.79
C ALA A 187 -0.92 2.45 -12.38
N THR A 188 -1.28 2.65 -13.65
CA THR A 188 -2.29 1.86 -14.35
C THR A 188 -1.63 0.71 -15.09
N LYS A 189 -2.22 -0.46 -15.03
CA LYS A 189 -1.76 -1.60 -15.83
C LYS A 189 -2.30 -1.47 -17.26
N PRO A 190 -1.43 -1.26 -18.27
CA PRO A 190 -1.89 -1.14 -19.65
C PRO A 190 -2.59 -2.40 -20.13
N ASP A 191 -3.50 -2.24 -21.09
CA ASP A 191 -4.03 -3.37 -21.81
C ASP A 191 -2.89 -4.09 -22.53
N GLY A 192 -2.71 -5.38 -22.26
CA GLY A 192 -1.68 -6.18 -22.93
C GLY A 192 -1.93 -6.21 -24.43
N THR A 193 -0.98 -5.71 -25.21
CA THR A 193 -0.93 -5.89 -26.67
C THR A 193 -0.63 -7.33 -27.03
#